data_938e10283e1fb6d98ff04cd2a27607ef
#
_entry.id   938e10283e1fb6d98ff04cd2a27607ef
#
_cell.length_a   1.000
_cell.length_b   1.000
_cell.length_c   1.000
_cell.angle_alpha   90.00
_cell.angle_beta   90.00
_cell.angle_gamma   90.00
#
_symmetry.space_group_name_H-M   'P 1'
#
loop_
_entity.id
_entity.type
_entity.pdbx_description
1 polymer ?
#
loop_
_entity_poly.entity_id
_entity_poly.type
_entity_poly.pdbx_seq_one_letter_code
_entity_poly.pdbx_strand_id
1 'polypeptide(L)'
;MALHGVPIDRSVLADWMGRTGALIAPVVDRMAVLLKQGSTRLYVDETTAPVLDPGRGKTKTGYLWAVLRDDRGWNGPGPPGVVFHYRPGRKGEYADEILTGFNGTIQVDAYGAYTHLATSKRTGGEPLRLAFCWAHGRRPEPRPQQDGRGDQHACLLPALPPVALACRERRHQPGPRHGD
;
A
#
# COMPACT_ATOMS: atom_id res chain seq x y z
N MET A 1 -5.63 28.75 -13.46
CA MET A 1 -4.17 28.71 -13.22
C MET A 1 -3.49 29.32 -14.43
N ALA A 2 -2.86 30.47 -14.29
CA ALA A 2 -2.13 31.08 -15.41
C ALA A 2 -0.64 30.87 -15.17
N LEU A 3 -0.08 29.82 -15.73
CA LEU A 3 1.36 29.62 -15.79
C LEU A 3 1.84 30.19 -17.11
N HIS A 4 2.82 31.12 -17.09
CA HIS A 4 3.36 31.77 -18.28
C HIS A 4 2.34 32.58 -19.12
N GLY A 5 1.30 33.17 -18.49
CA GLY A 5 0.33 34.02 -19.17
C GLY A 5 -0.75 33.29 -19.98
N VAL A 6 -0.78 31.95 -19.98
CA VAL A 6 -1.82 31.16 -20.64
C VAL A 6 -2.90 30.76 -19.65
N PRO A 7 -4.15 31.28 -19.78
CA PRO A 7 -5.26 30.87 -18.95
C PRO A 7 -5.74 29.48 -19.39
N ILE A 8 -5.55 28.46 -18.52
CA ILE A 8 -6.07 27.10 -18.76
C ILE A 8 -7.18 26.82 -17.77
N ASP A 9 -8.34 26.45 -18.28
CA ASP A 9 -9.48 26.04 -17.47
C ASP A 9 -9.22 24.72 -16.76
N ARG A 10 -9.81 24.56 -15.57
CA ARG A 10 -9.67 23.32 -14.78
C ARG A 10 -10.23 22.10 -15.49
N SER A 11 -11.29 22.28 -16.27
CA SER A 11 -11.92 21.21 -17.04
C SER A 11 -10.98 20.67 -18.12
N VAL A 12 -10.24 21.55 -18.78
CA VAL A 12 -9.23 21.19 -19.79
C VAL A 12 -8.08 20.40 -19.15
N LEU A 13 -7.60 20.84 -17.99
CA LEU A 13 -6.58 20.10 -17.22
C LEU A 13 -7.08 18.71 -16.79
N ALA A 14 -8.31 18.62 -16.34
CA ALA A 14 -8.92 17.34 -15.96
C ALA A 14 -9.06 16.39 -17.16
N ASP A 15 -9.47 16.90 -18.33
CA ASP A 15 -9.57 16.12 -19.57
C ASP A 15 -8.17 15.61 -20.00
N TRP A 16 -7.16 16.47 -19.98
CA TRP A 16 -5.79 16.08 -20.31
C TRP A 16 -5.25 14.99 -19.36
N MET A 17 -5.50 15.13 -18.07
CA MET A 17 -5.12 14.12 -17.07
C MET A 17 -5.82 12.79 -17.35
N GLY A 18 -7.11 12.82 -17.67
CA GLY A 18 -7.87 11.61 -18.00
C GLY A 18 -7.34 10.91 -19.25
N ARG A 19 -7.10 11.67 -20.33
CA ARG A 19 -6.55 11.13 -21.58
C ARG A 19 -5.14 10.58 -21.38
N THR A 20 -4.29 11.30 -20.67
CA THR A 20 -2.93 10.82 -20.35
C THR A 20 -3.00 9.54 -19.52
N GLY A 21 -3.87 9.47 -18.51
CA GLY A 21 -4.10 8.27 -17.73
C GLY A 21 -4.49 7.07 -18.61
N ALA A 22 -5.41 7.27 -19.55
CA ALA A 22 -5.82 6.22 -20.49
C ALA A 22 -4.67 5.75 -21.40
N LEU A 23 -3.82 6.67 -21.85
CA LEU A 23 -2.67 6.34 -22.71
C LEU A 23 -1.60 5.53 -21.97
N ILE A 24 -1.36 5.82 -20.69
CA ILE A 24 -0.34 5.11 -19.89
C ILE A 24 -0.87 3.84 -19.20
N ALA A 25 -2.19 3.62 -19.18
CA ALA A 25 -2.80 2.48 -18.50
C ALA A 25 -2.14 1.13 -18.88
N PRO A 26 -1.86 0.81 -20.16
CA PRO A 26 -1.23 -0.47 -20.52
C PRO A 26 0.18 -0.63 -19.92
N VAL A 27 0.91 0.48 -19.71
CA VAL A 27 2.23 0.46 -19.06
C VAL A 27 2.06 0.13 -17.58
N VAL A 28 1.11 0.77 -16.91
CA VAL A 28 0.80 0.53 -15.49
C VAL A 28 0.35 -0.92 -15.27
N ASP A 29 -0.51 -1.44 -16.14
CA ASP A 29 -0.96 -2.84 -16.08
C ASP A 29 0.23 -3.80 -16.23
N ARG A 30 1.13 -3.54 -17.17
CA ARG A 30 2.33 -4.35 -17.35
C ARG A 30 3.26 -4.27 -16.14
N MET A 31 3.42 -3.08 -15.55
CA MET A 31 4.19 -2.91 -14.30
C MET A 31 3.60 -3.75 -13.17
N ALA A 32 2.27 -3.72 -12.99
CA ALA A 32 1.58 -4.52 -11.97
C ALA A 32 1.83 -6.02 -12.12
N VAL A 33 1.83 -6.53 -13.35
CA VAL A 33 2.16 -7.93 -13.66
C VAL A 33 3.62 -8.23 -13.30
N LEU A 34 4.56 -7.39 -13.74
CA LEU A 34 5.99 -7.59 -13.51
C LEU A 34 6.37 -7.50 -12.03
N LEU A 35 5.74 -6.61 -11.26
CA LEU A 35 5.94 -6.53 -9.82
C LEU A 35 5.55 -7.83 -9.14
N LYS A 36 4.39 -8.41 -9.49
CA LYS A 36 3.89 -9.66 -8.91
C LYS A 36 4.73 -10.87 -9.31
N GLN A 37 5.08 -10.99 -10.58
CA GLN A 37 5.83 -12.14 -11.10
C GLN A 37 7.28 -12.20 -10.64
N GLY A 38 7.91 -11.05 -10.49
CA GLY A 38 9.33 -10.96 -10.12
C GLY A 38 9.59 -10.86 -8.63
N SER A 39 8.58 -11.03 -7.76
CA SER A 39 8.71 -10.75 -6.33
C SER A 39 8.38 -11.96 -5.48
N THR A 40 9.13 -12.13 -4.40
CA THR A 40 8.77 -13.01 -3.27
C THR A 40 8.11 -12.24 -2.13
N ARG A 41 8.22 -10.90 -2.15
CA ARG A 41 7.67 -9.99 -1.14
C ARG A 41 7.15 -8.73 -1.81
N LEU A 42 5.97 -8.31 -1.36
CA LEU A 42 5.39 -7.01 -1.71
C LEU A 42 5.00 -6.26 -0.43
N TYR A 43 5.01 -4.94 -0.52
CA TYR A 43 4.45 -4.05 0.49
C TYR A 43 3.13 -3.53 -0.03
N VAL A 44 2.11 -3.58 0.79
CA VAL A 44 0.76 -3.14 0.41
C VAL A 44 0.21 -2.23 1.50
N ASP A 45 -0.29 -1.10 1.07
CA ASP A 45 -0.91 -0.11 1.95
C ASP A 45 -2.01 0.63 1.19
N GLU A 46 -3.01 1.15 1.90
CA GLU A 46 -4.06 1.93 1.29
C GLU A 46 -4.25 3.28 2.00
N THR A 47 -4.42 4.31 1.20
CA THR A 47 -4.69 5.67 1.67
C THR A 47 -5.99 6.21 1.12
N THR A 48 -6.65 7.06 1.87
CA THR A 48 -7.90 7.70 1.43
C THR A 48 -7.63 8.69 0.29
N ALA A 49 -8.53 8.72 -0.69
CA ALA A 49 -8.53 9.68 -1.78
C ALA A 49 -9.92 10.28 -1.92
N PRO A 50 -10.11 11.58 -1.69
CA PRO A 50 -11.39 12.24 -1.94
C PRO A 50 -11.67 12.26 -3.44
N VAL A 51 -12.84 11.77 -3.84
CA VAL A 51 -13.27 11.69 -5.24
C VAL A 51 -14.53 12.53 -5.41
N LEU A 52 -14.58 13.34 -6.47
CA LEU A 52 -15.78 14.09 -6.80
C LEU A 52 -16.96 13.15 -7.02
N ASP A 53 -18.11 13.50 -6.47
CA ASP A 53 -19.37 12.79 -6.65
C ASP A 53 -20.34 13.71 -7.37
N PRO A 54 -20.37 13.70 -8.70
CA PRO A 54 -21.17 14.61 -9.50
C PRO A 54 -22.66 14.53 -9.14
N GLY A 55 -23.29 15.69 -9.00
CA GLY A 55 -24.70 15.78 -8.63
C GLY A 55 -24.98 15.83 -7.13
N ARG A 56 -23.99 15.57 -6.26
CA ARG A 56 -24.17 15.62 -4.80
C ARG A 56 -23.54 16.83 -4.10
N GLY A 57 -22.79 17.66 -4.82
CA GLY A 57 -22.13 18.83 -4.26
C GLY A 57 -21.06 18.54 -3.21
N LYS A 58 -20.62 17.28 -3.06
CA LYS A 58 -19.62 16.83 -2.11
C LYS A 58 -18.73 15.73 -2.69
N THR A 59 -17.61 15.48 -2.05
CA THR A 59 -16.75 14.34 -2.38
C THR A 59 -17.20 13.08 -1.66
N LYS A 60 -16.93 11.92 -2.26
CA LYS A 60 -16.96 10.62 -1.60
C LYS A 60 -15.53 10.14 -1.32
N THR A 61 -15.39 9.31 -0.31
CA THR A 61 -14.10 8.68 0.00
C THR A 61 -13.86 7.50 -0.94
N GLY A 62 -12.79 7.58 -1.71
CA GLY A 62 -12.18 6.45 -2.40
C GLY A 62 -10.85 6.09 -1.75
N TYR A 63 -10.16 5.09 -2.28
CA TYR A 63 -8.89 4.60 -1.77
C TYR A 63 -7.90 4.37 -2.89
N LEU A 64 -6.67 4.78 -2.66
CA LEU A 64 -5.51 4.42 -3.48
C LEU A 64 -4.75 3.31 -2.75
N TRP A 65 -4.67 2.16 -3.39
CA TRP A 65 -3.93 0.99 -2.93
C TRP A 65 -2.56 1.02 -3.58
N ALA A 66 -1.51 1.14 -2.78
CA ALA A 66 -0.13 1.09 -3.24
C ALA A 66 0.38 -0.34 -3.13
N VAL A 67 0.92 -0.87 -4.22
CA VAL A 67 1.65 -2.14 -4.24
C VAL A 67 3.09 -1.83 -4.60
N LEU A 68 3.99 -2.06 -3.66
CA LEU A 68 5.40 -1.71 -3.78
C LEU A 68 6.27 -2.97 -3.72
N ARG A 69 7.29 -3.04 -4.56
CA ARG A 69 8.47 -3.89 -4.40
C ARG A 69 9.70 -3.03 -4.14
N ASP A 70 10.46 -3.37 -3.13
CA ASP A 70 11.79 -2.81 -2.91
C ASP A 70 12.71 -3.88 -2.30
N ASP A 71 13.50 -4.49 -3.16
CA ASP A 71 14.41 -5.58 -2.80
C ASP A 71 15.83 -5.09 -2.43
N ARG A 72 16.08 -3.78 -2.49
CA ARG A 72 17.40 -3.18 -2.23
C ARG A 72 17.88 -3.43 -0.81
N GLY A 73 16.97 -3.49 0.15
CA GLY A 73 17.31 -3.68 1.57
C GLY A 73 18.03 -5.00 1.91
N TRP A 74 17.87 -6.01 1.04
CA TRP A 74 18.53 -7.33 1.18
C TRP A 74 19.31 -7.75 -0.07
N ASN A 75 19.61 -6.79 -0.93
CA ASN A 75 20.35 -7.00 -2.19
C ASN A 75 19.65 -8.00 -3.14
N GLY A 76 18.33 -7.99 -3.16
CA GLY A 76 17.52 -8.79 -4.07
C GLY A 76 17.60 -8.31 -5.52
N PRO A 77 17.31 -9.17 -6.50
CA PRO A 77 17.56 -8.90 -7.92
C PRO A 77 16.53 -7.97 -8.57
N GLY A 78 15.40 -7.74 -7.92
CA GLY A 78 14.29 -7.00 -8.52
C GLY A 78 14.47 -5.48 -8.43
N PRO A 79 14.26 -4.72 -9.52
CA PRO A 79 14.25 -3.26 -9.46
C PRO A 79 13.09 -2.78 -8.58
N PRO A 80 13.26 -1.68 -7.82
CA PRO A 80 12.17 -1.10 -7.07
C PRO A 80 11.08 -0.59 -8.00
N GLY A 81 9.82 -0.68 -7.55
CA GLY A 81 8.70 -0.19 -8.33
C GLY A 81 7.44 -0.10 -7.46
N VAL A 82 6.56 0.81 -7.83
CA VAL A 82 5.27 1.00 -7.18
C VAL A 82 4.16 1.15 -8.21
N VAL A 83 3.02 0.53 -7.94
CA VAL A 83 1.81 0.70 -8.72
C VAL A 83 0.68 1.07 -7.78
N PHE A 84 -0.14 2.02 -8.21
CA PHE A 84 -1.32 2.47 -7.48
C PHE A 84 -2.58 1.96 -8.16
N HIS A 85 -3.49 1.40 -7.37
CA HIS A 85 -4.82 0.99 -7.82
C HIS A 85 -5.88 1.80 -7.09
N TYR A 86 -6.78 2.43 -7.83
CA TYR A 86 -7.95 3.05 -7.22
C TYR A 86 -9.03 2.01 -6.95
N ARG A 87 -9.65 2.06 -5.76
CA ARG A 87 -10.86 1.30 -5.42
C ARG A 87 -11.83 2.20 -4.63
N PRO A 88 -13.14 1.97 -4.76
CA PRO A 88 -14.14 2.78 -4.07
C PRO A 88 -14.24 2.49 -2.59
N GLY A 89 -13.48 1.54 -2.08
CA GLY A 89 -13.52 1.11 -0.69
C GLY A 89 -12.27 0.41 -0.22
N ARG A 90 -12.32 -0.07 1.01
CA ARG A 90 -11.25 -0.66 1.80
C ARG A 90 -11.50 -2.13 2.14
N LYS A 91 -12.43 -2.78 1.43
CA LYS A 91 -12.77 -4.18 1.68
C LYS A 91 -11.64 -5.11 1.26
N GLY A 92 -11.50 -6.24 1.95
CA GLY A 92 -10.51 -7.25 1.63
C GLY A 92 -10.62 -7.83 0.21
N GLU A 93 -11.82 -7.86 -0.36
CA GLU A 93 -12.06 -8.27 -1.75
C GLU A 93 -11.21 -7.49 -2.76
N TYR A 94 -10.99 -6.18 -2.50
CA TYR A 94 -10.14 -5.35 -3.36
C TYR A 94 -8.66 -5.74 -3.25
N ALA A 95 -8.21 -6.10 -2.05
CA ALA A 95 -6.84 -6.59 -1.85
C ALA A 95 -6.64 -7.92 -2.60
N ASP A 96 -7.62 -8.81 -2.55
CA ASP A 96 -7.57 -10.11 -3.25
C ASP A 96 -7.51 -9.92 -4.78
N GLU A 97 -8.37 -9.05 -5.33
CA GLU A 97 -8.37 -8.69 -6.74
C GLU A 97 -7.02 -8.11 -7.20
N ILE A 98 -6.49 -7.13 -6.46
CA ILE A 98 -5.22 -6.46 -6.78
C ILE A 98 -4.06 -7.43 -6.74
N LEU A 99 -4.06 -8.36 -5.77
CA LEU A 99 -2.99 -9.33 -5.54
C LEU A 99 -3.22 -10.68 -6.26
N THR A 100 -4.22 -10.74 -7.14
CA THR A 100 -4.47 -11.94 -7.94
C THR A 100 -3.21 -12.38 -8.69
N GLY A 101 -2.88 -13.67 -8.60
CA GLY A 101 -1.71 -14.28 -9.23
C GLY A 101 -0.38 -14.05 -8.51
N PHE A 102 -0.35 -13.29 -7.40
CA PHE A 102 0.84 -13.19 -6.55
C PHE A 102 0.85 -14.33 -5.53
N ASN A 103 2.02 -14.94 -5.36
CA ASN A 103 2.26 -15.96 -4.35
C ASN A 103 3.53 -15.59 -3.58
N GLY A 104 3.40 -15.33 -2.28
CA GLY A 104 4.55 -14.91 -1.49
C GLY A 104 4.17 -14.28 -0.16
N THR A 105 5.00 -13.35 0.27
CA THR A 105 4.79 -12.60 1.51
C THR A 105 4.33 -11.18 1.19
N ILE A 106 3.28 -10.70 1.85
CA ILE A 106 2.94 -9.28 1.82
C ILE A 106 3.22 -8.64 3.18
N GLN A 107 3.84 -7.47 3.15
CA GLN A 107 3.99 -6.65 4.34
C GLN A 107 2.89 -5.59 4.33
N VAL A 108 2.08 -5.60 5.38
CA VAL A 108 0.88 -4.77 5.54
C VAL A 108 0.84 -4.16 6.95
N ASP A 109 -0.09 -3.24 7.17
CA ASP A 109 -0.48 -2.85 8.53
C ASP A 109 -1.31 -3.97 9.19
N ALA A 110 -1.71 -3.77 10.44
CA ALA A 110 -2.52 -4.74 11.16
C ALA A 110 -4.02 -4.67 10.81
N TYR A 111 -4.39 -4.07 9.70
CA TYR A 111 -5.79 -3.96 9.30
C TYR A 111 -6.41 -5.33 8.95
N GLY A 112 -7.54 -5.63 9.58
CA GLY A 112 -8.18 -6.96 9.50
C GLY A 112 -8.61 -7.40 8.09
N ALA A 113 -8.74 -6.46 7.13
CA ALA A 113 -9.08 -6.78 5.76
C ALA A 113 -8.04 -7.64 5.03
N TYR A 114 -6.81 -7.70 5.52
CA TYR A 114 -5.76 -8.56 4.92
C TYR A 114 -5.78 -10.00 5.44
N THR A 115 -6.47 -10.27 6.56
CA THR A 115 -6.39 -11.56 7.25
C THR A 115 -6.89 -12.73 6.38
N HIS A 116 -7.92 -12.49 5.57
CA HIS A 116 -8.48 -13.52 4.69
C HIS A 116 -7.51 -13.96 3.58
N LEU A 117 -6.55 -13.09 3.19
CA LEU A 117 -5.54 -13.42 2.18
C LEU A 117 -4.59 -14.52 2.62
N ALA A 118 -4.46 -14.76 3.94
CA ALA A 118 -3.66 -15.84 4.51
C ALA A 118 -4.46 -17.14 4.71
N THR A 119 -5.69 -17.20 4.24
CA THR A 119 -6.57 -18.36 4.41
C THR A 119 -6.95 -18.99 3.08
N SER A 120 -7.49 -20.19 3.12
CA SER A 120 -8.06 -20.88 1.95
C SER A 120 -9.27 -20.17 1.33
N LYS A 121 -9.77 -19.11 1.96
CA LYS A 121 -10.87 -18.28 1.42
C LYS A 121 -10.40 -17.28 0.36
N ARG A 122 -9.09 -17.13 0.17
CA ARG A 122 -8.53 -16.30 -0.87
C ARG A 122 -8.94 -16.82 -2.25
N THR A 123 -9.42 -15.93 -3.11
CA THR A 123 -9.86 -16.27 -4.48
C THR A 123 -8.80 -15.98 -5.54
N GLY A 124 -7.86 -15.08 -5.24
CA GLY A 124 -6.81 -14.63 -6.17
C GLY A 124 -5.59 -15.55 -6.28
N GLY A 125 -5.58 -16.70 -5.62
CA GLY A 125 -4.47 -17.68 -5.64
C GLY A 125 -4.29 -18.40 -4.31
N GLU A 126 -3.11 -18.99 -4.10
CA GLU A 126 -2.75 -19.65 -2.85
C GLU A 126 -2.70 -18.66 -1.67
N PRO A 127 -2.93 -19.12 -0.41
CA PRO A 127 -2.81 -18.29 0.77
C PRO A 127 -1.46 -17.56 0.85
N LEU A 128 -1.51 -16.26 1.14
CA LEU A 128 -0.32 -15.44 1.29
C LEU A 128 0.23 -15.51 2.73
N ARG A 129 1.53 -15.28 2.86
CA ARG A 129 2.13 -15.02 4.16
C ARG A 129 2.02 -13.54 4.50
N LEU A 130 1.52 -13.23 5.69
CA LEU A 130 1.42 -11.85 6.18
C LEU A 130 2.63 -11.52 7.05
N ALA A 131 3.27 -10.39 6.77
CA ALA A 131 4.24 -9.75 7.63
C ALA A 131 3.66 -8.40 8.06
N PHE A 132 3.59 -8.15 9.36
CA PHE A 132 3.03 -6.90 9.86
C PHE A 132 4.12 -5.83 9.99
N CYS A 133 3.77 -4.60 9.60
CA CYS A 133 4.66 -3.47 9.72
C CYS A 133 4.88 -3.11 11.19
N TRP A 134 6.14 -3.20 11.65
CA TRP A 134 6.51 -2.90 13.03
C TRP A 134 6.23 -1.44 13.43
N ALA A 135 6.33 -0.50 12.49
CA ALA A 135 6.02 0.89 12.75
C ALA A 135 4.54 1.11 13.10
N HIS A 136 3.63 0.32 12.50
CA HIS A 136 2.21 0.34 12.85
C HIS A 136 1.92 -0.37 14.17
N GLY A 137 2.64 -1.43 14.49
CA GLY A 137 2.51 -2.14 15.77
C GLY A 137 2.93 -1.32 17.00
N ARG A 138 3.69 -0.23 16.80
CA ARG A 138 4.08 0.71 17.86
C ARG A 138 3.08 1.84 18.09
N ARG A 139 2.12 2.05 17.19
CA ARG A 139 1.10 3.08 17.43
C ARG A 139 0.18 2.61 18.54
N PRO A 140 0.00 3.40 19.63
CA PRO A 140 -1.08 3.12 20.57
C PRO A 140 -2.37 3.13 19.76
N GLU A 141 -3.17 2.08 19.88
CA GLU A 141 -4.50 2.09 19.30
C GLU A 141 -5.23 3.37 19.76
N PRO A 142 -5.85 4.14 18.86
CA PRO A 142 -6.75 5.20 19.29
C PRO A 142 -7.79 4.54 20.18
N ARG A 143 -7.91 5.02 21.44
CA ARG A 143 -8.93 4.53 22.36
C ARG A 143 -10.26 4.52 21.60
N PRO A 144 -11.01 3.39 21.62
CA PRO A 144 -12.30 3.35 20.98
C PRO A 144 -13.13 4.51 21.55
N GLN A 145 -13.57 5.42 20.70
CA GLN A 145 -14.62 6.34 21.07
C GLN A 145 -15.80 5.48 21.51
N GLN A 146 -16.25 5.68 22.73
CA GLN A 146 -17.42 5.03 23.29
C GLN A 146 -18.67 5.63 22.64
N ASP A 147 -18.88 5.30 21.41
CA ASP A 147 -20.20 5.45 20.78
C ASP A 147 -20.95 4.16 21.12
N GLY A 148 -21.97 4.33 21.95
CA GLY A 148 -22.76 3.26 22.58
C GLY A 148 -23.54 2.38 21.61
N ARG A 149 -22.84 1.65 20.73
CA ARG A 149 -23.37 0.50 20.00
C ARG A 149 -22.27 -0.54 19.90
N GLY A 150 -22.48 -1.62 20.63
CA GLY A 150 -21.55 -2.72 20.73
C GLY A 150 -21.39 -3.46 19.41
N ASP A 151 -20.14 -3.57 18.98
CA ASP A 151 -19.65 -4.67 18.18
C ASP A 151 -18.34 -5.12 18.81
N GLN A 152 -18.45 -6.18 19.60
CA GLN A 152 -17.34 -6.89 20.22
C GLN A 152 -16.66 -7.74 19.14
N HIS A 153 -15.64 -7.22 18.49
CA HIS A 153 -14.59 -8.02 17.91
C HIS A 153 -13.25 -7.61 18.51
N ALA A 154 -13.03 -8.09 19.73
CA ALA A 154 -11.70 -8.11 20.31
C ALA A 154 -10.82 -9.02 19.44
N CYS A 155 -9.89 -8.42 18.72
CA CYS A 155 -8.82 -9.15 18.03
C CYS A 155 -7.87 -9.67 19.12
N LEU A 156 -8.11 -10.90 19.57
CA LEU A 156 -7.18 -11.64 20.41
C LEU A 156 -5.99 -12.04 19.53
N LEU A 157 -4.94 -11.22 19.56
CA LEU A 157 -3.63 -11.63 19.07
C LEU A 157 -3.07 -12.67 20.03
N PRO A 158 -2.73 -13.90 19.59
CA PRO A 158 -1.96 -14.80 20.41
C PRO A 158 -0.59 -14.18 20.68
N ALA A 159 -0.18 -14.16 21.93
CA ALA A 159 1.14 -13.70 22.36
C ALA A 159 2.22 -14.51 21.62
N LEU A 160 2.91 -13.87 20.67
CA LEU A 160 4.09 -14.44 20.03
C LEU A 160 5.28 -14.32 20.98
N PRO A 161 6.11 -15.37 21.13
CA PRO A 161 7.33 -15.28 21.91
C PRO A 161 8.30 -14.27 21.32
N PRO A 162 9.14 -13.61 22.12
CA PRO A 162 10.06 -12.60 21.65
C PRO A 162 11.15 -13.23 20.77
N VAL A 163 11.06 -13.01 19.48
CA VAL A 163 12.16 -13.27 18.55
C VAL A 163 13.12 -12.10 18.67
N ALA A 164 14.26 -12.34 19.31
CA ALA A 164 15.35 -11.38 19.38
C ALA A 164 15.93 -11.16 17.97
N LEU A 165 15.52 -10.09 17.31
CA LEU A 165 16.20 -9.59 16.12
C LEU A 165 17.29 -8.62 16.57
N ALA A 166 18.54 -9.05 16.51
CA ALA A 166 19.71 -8.21 16.67
C ALA A 166 19.77 -7.20 15.49
N CYS A 167 19.26 -6.01 15.74
CA CYS A 167 19.48 -4.87 14.85
C CYS A 167 20.93 -4.40 15.07
N ARG A 168 21.85 -4.76 14.17
CA ARG A 168 23.22 -4.21 14.17
C ARG A 168 23.13 -2.76 13.73
N GLU A 169 23.21 -1.83 14.67
CA GLU A 169 23.50 -0.44 14.40
C GLU A 169 24.84 -0.31 13.68
N ARG A 170 24.83 0.08 12.43
CA ARG A 170 26.06 0.53 11.75
C ARG A 170 26.43 1.88 12.34
N ARG A 171 27.38 1.90 13.25
CA ARG A 171 28.05 3.12 13.67
C ARG A 171 28.74 3.75 12.45
N HIS A 172 28.35 4.98 12.16
CA HIS A 172 28.99 5.83 11.19
C HIS A 172 30.43 6.08 11.69
N GLN A 173 31.43 5.48 11.07
CA GLN A 173 32.83 5.84 11.31
C GLN A 173 33.15 7.11 10.50
N PRO A 174 33.63 8.17 11.14
CA PRO A 174 34.12 9.32 10.41
C PRO A 174 35.42 8.94 9.69
N GLY A 175 35.46 9.24 8.38
CA GLY A 175 36.64 9.03 7.55
C GLY A 175 37.87 9.84 8.02
N PRO A 176 39.08 9.41 7.65
CA PRO A 176 40.32 10.06 8.03
C PRO A 176 40.40 11.47 7.43
N ARG A 177 40.73 12.46 8.30
CA ARG A 177 41.07 13.81 7.87
C ARG A 177 42.43 13.74 7.18
N HIS A 178 42.51 14.10 5.91
CA HIS A 178 43.75 14.45 5.28
C HIS A 178 44.20 15.81 5.86
N GLY A 179 45.28 15.78 6.61
CA GLY A 179 46.05 16.96 6.97
C GLY A 179 47.24 17.06 6.06
N ASP A 180 47.48 18.27 5.62
CA ASP A 180 48.66 18.90 5.03
C ASP A 180 49.37 18.20 3.88
#